data_4dd45d9c47c984c5b692aa36e0358a72
#
_entry.id   4dd45d9c47c984c5b692aa36e0358a72
#
_cell.length_a   1.000
_cell.length_b   1.000
_cell.length_c   1.000
_cell.angle_alpha   90.00
_cell.angle_beta   90.00
_cell.angle_gamma   90.00
#
_symmetry.space_group_name_H-M   'P 1'
#
loop_
_entity.id
_entity.type
_entity.pdbx_description
1 polymer ?
#
loop_
_entity_poly.entity_id
_entity_poly.type
_entity_poly.pdbx_seq_one_letter_code
_entity_poly.pdbx_strand_id
1 'polypeptide(L)'
;EKNDSMEDKDPAECTVNPVIVPYDSNPHTFDITPGKGVELRYSMNADGPYTIEELPAYTDAGKYTIYFEASSDSAKSCYGEATLEITKAVTELNLLATPEGLEGAGSVTLKVLKQGISADEPVDITCNDSSITLVKKENDQWTVSLPNKTKTYLFTARYNGNANYAGSKAACQVTVKEKKSQTGGGTLIPPEKPTPEEPTPE
;
A
#
# COMPACT_ATOMS: atom_id res chain seq x y z
N GLU A 1 3.40 59.83 36.75
CA GLU A 1 2.78 58.51 36.48
C GLU A 1 3.29 58.04 35.11
N LYS A 2 4.13 56.99 35.10
CA LYS A 2 4.53 56.34 33.84
C LYS A 2 3.30 55.66 33.29
N ASN A 3 2.87 56.14 32.11
CA ASN A 3 1.87 55.43 31.34
C ASN A 3 2.52 54.14 30.85
N ASP A 4 2.28 53.06 31.58
CA ASP A 4 2.76 51.70 31.23
C ASP A 4 1.85 51.15 30.11
N SER A 5 2.09 51.63 28.89
CA SER A 5 1.31 51.20 27.74
C SER A 5 1.64 49.75 27.40
N MET A 6 0.65 48.98 27.01
CA MET A 6 0.84 47.56 26.61
C MET A 6 1.83 47.41 25.45
N GLU A 7 2.14 48.51 24.73
CA GLU A 7 3.09 48.50 23.62
C GLU A 7 4.55 48.33 24.02
N ASP A 8 4.89 48.68 25.27
CA ASP A 8 6.25 48.60 25.82
C ASP A 8 6.52 47.23 26.52
N LYS A 9 5.54 46.33 26.53
CA LYS A 9 5.69 45.00 27.17
C LYS A 9 6.25 43.98 26.22
N ASP A 10 7.00 42.99 26.73
CA ASP A 10 7.44 41.84 25.98
C ASP A 10 6.24 41.02 25.48
N PRO A 11 6.35 40.36 24.32
CA PRO A 11 5.29 39.50 23.82
C PRO A 11 4.98 38.31 24.74
N ALA A 12 3.72 37.87 24.74
CA ALA A 12 3.33 36.65 25.43
C ALA A 12 4.08 35.43 24.87
N GLU A 13 4.69 34.65 25.73
CA GLU A 13 5.50 33.50 25.29
C GLU A 13 4.63 32.25 25.14
N CYS A 14 4.89 31.50 24.06
CA CYS A 14 4.38 30.14 23.88
C CYS A 14 5.38 29.29 23.12
N THR A 15 5.34 27.98 23.33
CA THR A 15 6.17 27.02 22.58
C THR A 15 5.27 26.27 21.59
N VAL A 16 5.70 26.23 20.33
CA VAL A 16 5.01 25.55 19.25
C VAL A 16 5.95 24.52 18.63
N ASN A 17 5.52 23.27 18.60
CA ASN A 17 6.25 22.21 17.91
C ASN A 17 5.41 21.68 16.73
N PRO A 18 6.00 21.49 15.53
CA PRO A 18 5.31 20.83 14.45
C PRO A 18 5.04 19.35 14.81
N VAL A 19 3.82 18.89 14.57
CA VAL A 19 3.41 17.51 14.81
C VAL A 19 3.38 16.78 13.48
N ILE A 20 4.11 15.65 13.36
CA ILE A 20 4.09 14.75 12.21
C ILE A 20 3.90 13.33 12.73
N VAL A 21 2.77 12.71 12.38
CA VAL A 21 2.39 11.37 12.84
C VAL A 21 1.84 10.55 11.68
N PRO A 22 2.00 9.22 11.65
CA PRO A 22 1.30 8.37 10.68
C PRO A 22 -0.18 8.24 11.06
N TYR A 23 -1.01 8.03 10.06
CA TYR A 23 -2.41 7.66 10.27
C TYR A 23 -2.52 6.36 11.07
N ASP A 24 -3.26 6.39 12.17
CA ASP A 24 -3.48 5.27 13.10
C ASP A 24 -4.94 5.10 13.52
N SER A 25 -5.86 5.81 12.88
CA SER A 25 -7.30 5.89 13.18
C SER A 25 -7.64 6.61 14.50
N ASN A 26 -6.64 7.18 15.19
CA ASN A 26 -6.86 7.99 16.39
C ASN A 26 -6.87 9.49 16.05
N PRO A 27 -7.57 10.32 16.85
CA PRO A 27 -7.49 11.76 16.69
C PRO A 27 -6.15 12.31 17.18
N HIS A 28 -5.56 13.21 16.41
CA HIS A 28 -4.34 13.94 16.71
C HIS A 28 -4.62 15.43 16.74
N THR A 29 -3.86 16.18 17.52
CA THR A 29 -3.99 17.63 17.67
C THR A 29 -2.62 18.31 17.56
N PHE A 30 -2.62 19.63 17.58
CA PHE A 30 -1.42 20.47 17.53
C PHE A 30 -0.68 20.47 18.88
N ASP A 31 0.61 20.78 18.85
CA ASP A 31 1.44 20.94 20.05
C ASP A 31 1.77 22.42 20.25
N ILE A 32 0.96 23.06 21.10
CA ILE A 32 1.12 24.46 21.52
C ILE A 32 1.07 24.50 23.06
N THR A 33 2.15 24.94 23.67
CA THR A 33 2.24 25.07 25.13
C THR A 33 2.34 26.55 25.51
N PRO A 34 1.35 27.11 26.23
CA PRO A 34 1.41 28.49 26.67
C PRO A 34 2.45 28.68 27.76
N GLY A 35 3.07 29.86 27.81
CA GLY A 35 3.87 30.32 28.94
C GLY A 35 3.04 30.54 30.19
N LYS A 36 3.69 30.87 31.30
CA LYS A 36 3.01 31.07 32.57
C LYS A 36 2.07 32.30 32.51
N GLY A 37 0.79 32.07 32.79
CA GLY A 37 -0.22 33.13 32.81
C GLY A 37 -0.62 33.62 31.41
N VAL A 38 -0.34 32.84 30.37
CA VAL A 38 -0.73 33.12 29.00
C VAL A 38 -1.97 32.31 28.66
N GLU A 39 -2.98 32.97 28.11
CA GLU A 39 -4.18 32.37 27.51
C GLU A 39 -4.00 32.22 26.02
N LEU A 40 -4.48 31.10 25.44
CA LEU A 40 -4.50 30.85 24.03
C LEU A 40 -5.92 30.86 23.49
N ARG A 41 -6.11 31.51 22.35
CA ARG A 41 -7.32 31.49 21.55
C ARG A 41 -6.93 31.12 20.11
N TYR A 42 -7.77 30.38 19.42
CA TYR A 42 -7.43 29.83 18.12
C TYR A 42 -8.37 30.30 17.02
N SER A 43 -7.90 30.23 15.80
CA SER A 43 -8.65 30.56 14.57
C SER A 43 -8.23 29.62 13.43
N MET A 44 -9.18 29.35 12.55
CA MET A 44 -8.90 28.67 11.27
C MET A 44 -8.34 29.65 10.21
N ASN A 45 -8.36 30.96 10.49
CA ASN A 45 -7.86 32.01 9.61
C ASN A 45 -6.76 32.82 10.29
N ALA A 46 -5.74 33.20 9.50
CA ALA A 46 -4.61 33.99 10.01
C ALA A 46 -5.04 35.34 10.61
N ASP A 47 -6.07 35.96 10.03
CA ASP A 47 -6.57 37.28 10.45
C ASP A 47 -7.67 37.17 11.56
N GLY A 48 -7.92 35.98 12.09
CA GLY A 48 -8.96 35.75 13.08
C GLY A 48 -10.38 35.65 12.50
N PRO A 49 -11.42 35.77 13.29
CA PRO A 49 -11.40 35.99 14.74
C PRO A 49 -10.87 34.79 15.54
N TYR A 50 -10.15 35.04 16.63
CA TYR A 50 -9.60 34.03 17.54
C TYR A 50 -10.63 33.70 18.63
N THR A 51 -11.59 32.82 18.29
CA THR A 51 -12.75 32.50 19.14
C THR A 51 -12.81 31.05 19.58
N ILE A 52 -11.92 30.20 19.04
CA ILE A 52 -11.85 28.76 19.38
C ILE A 52 -11.04 28.63 20.69
N GLU A 53 -11.62 27.98 21.70
CA GLU A 53 -11.01 27.82 23.02
C GLU A 53 -10.20 26.55 23.18
N GLU A 54 -10.57 25.49 22.43
CA GLU A 54 -9.90 24.19 22.48
C GLU A 54 -9.30 23.84 21.11
N LEU A 55 -8.14 23.22 21.13
CA LEU A 55 -7.49 22.75 19.91
C LEU A 55 -8.35 21.69 19.22
N PRO A 56 -8.64 21.85 17.92
CA PRO A 56 -9.32 20.81 17.15
C PRO A 56 -8.42 19.58 17.01
N ALA A 57 -9.06 18.41 16.90
CA ALA A 57 -8.39 17.16 16.61
C ALA A 57 -8.81 16.62 15.24
N TYR A 58 -7.87 15.98 14.56
CA TYR A 58 -8.04 15.43 13.20
C TYR A 58 -7.64 13.97 13.20
N THR A 59 -8.38 13.16 12.47
CA THR A 59 -8.11 11.72 12.33
C THR A 59 -7.55 11.36 10.95
N ASP A 60 -8.05 12.00 9.89
CA ASP A 60 -7.66 11.67 8.52
C ASP A 60 -6.27 12.17 8.15
N ALA A 61 -5.59 11.45 7.28
CA ALA A 61 -4.31 11.88 6.73
C ALA A 61 -4.48 13.20 5.96
N GLY A 62 -3.60 14.16 6.28
CA GLY A 62 -3.66 15.50 5.73
C GLY A 62 -2.68 16.44 6.42
N LYS A 63 -2.64 17.68 5.93
CA LYS A 63 -1.90 18.78 6.54
C LYS A 63 -2.90 19.81 7.05
N TYR A 64 -2.77 20.13 8.33
CA TYR A 64 -3.66 21.02 9.05
C TYR A 64 -2.84 22.16 9.65
N THR A 65 -3.40 23.36 9.59
CA THR A 65 -2.82 24.55 10.21
C THR A 65 -3.86 25.20 11.09
N ILE A 66 -3.45 25.64 12.25
CA ILE A 66 -4.26 26.49 13.13
C ILE A 66 -3.47 27.75 13.48
N TYR A 67 -4.16 28.85 13.57
CA TYR A 67 -3.60 30.14 14.00
C TYR A 67 -4.00 30.38 15.46
N PHE A 68 -3.15 31.08 16.21
CA PHE A 68 -3.42 31.37 17.59
C PHE A 68 -3.07 32.81 17.97
N GLU A 69 -3.77 33.30 18.96
CA GLU A 69 -3.43 34.48 19.73
C GLU A 69 -3.03 34.03 21.12
N ALA A 70 -1.86 34.43 21.56
CA ALA A 70 -1.37 34.26 22.94
C ALA A 70 -1.48 35.60 23.63
N SER A 71 -2.22 35.69 24.74
CA SER A 71 -2.48 36.92 25.46
C SER A 71 -2.29 36.74 26.97
N SER A 72 -1.93 37.81 27.65
CA SER A 72 -1.92 37.88 29.12
C SER A 72 -2.06 39.35 29.61
N ASP A 73 -2.42 39.53 30.86
CA ASP A 73 -2.51 40.87 31.47
C ASP A 73 -1.15 41.57 31.56
N SER A 74 -0.06 40.82 31.58
CA SER A 74 1.30 41.31 31.82
C SER A 74 2.17 41.39 30.57
N ALA A 75 1.71 40.89 29.42
CA ALA A 75 2.46 40.83 28.17
C ALA A 75 1.63 41.33 26.98
N LYS A 76 2.33 41.76 25.92
CA LYS A 76 1.69 42.11 24.63
C LYS A 76 1.20 40.82 23.94
N SER A 77 0.01 40.85 23.32
CA SER A 77 -0.48 39.73 22.51
C SER A 77 0.50 39.32 21.40
N CYS A 78 0.68 38.03 21.26
CA CYS A 78 1.49 37.40 20.23
C CYS A 78 0.62 36.52 19.36
N TYR A 79 0.89 36.49 18.05
CA TYR A 79 0.17 35.70 17.07
C TYR A 79 1.12 34.71 16.40
N GLY A 80 0.61 33.54 16.08
CA GLY A 80 1.40 32.52 15.41
C GLY A 80 0.54 31.46 14.75
N GLU A 81 1.22 30.45 14.22
CA GLU A 81 0.58 29.29 13.62
C GLU A 81 1.22 28.00 14.13
N ALA A 82 0.44 26.92 14.15
CA ALA A 82 0.91 25.58 14.42
C ALA A 82 0.46 24.63 13.33
N THR A 83 1.26 23.61 13.06
CA THR A 83 1.02 22.65 12.00
C THR A 83 0.92 21.22 12.55
N LEU A 84 -0.02 20.46 12.00
CA LEU A 84 -0.19 19.04 12.18
C LEU A 84 -0.19 18.35 10.82
N GLU A 85 0.70 17.41 10.62
CA GLU A 85 0.70 16.53 9.45
C GLU A 85 0.41 15.10 9.88
N ILE A 86 -0.71 14.55 9.43
CA ILE A 86 -1.01 13.12 9.54
C ILE A 86 -0.64 12.49 8.20
N THR A 87 0.44 11.73 8.16
CA THR A 87 0.91 11.06 6.94
C THR A 87 0.09 9.81 6.67
N LYS A 88 -0.02 9.42 5.40
CA LYS A 88 -0.70 8.15 5.07
C LYS A 88 0.03 6.97 5.72
N ALA A 89 -0.76 6.03 6.27
CA ALA A 89 -0.21 4.77 6.79
C ALA A 89 0.47 3.97 5.68
N VAL A 90 1.62 3.41 5.98
CA VAL A 90 2.36 2.54 5.06
C VAL A 90 1.65 1.21 4.94
N THR A 91 1.56 0.69 3.71
CA THR A 91 0.99 -0.62 3.40
C THR A 91 2.00 -1.49 2.68
N GLU A 92 1.84 -2.80 2.81
CA GLU A 92 2.67 -3.78 2.13
C GLU A 92 1.82 -4.87 1.49
N LEU A 93 2.22 -5.30 0.29
CA LEU A 93 1.71 -6.47 -0.40
C LEU A 93 2.80 -7.51 -0.54
N ASN A 94 2.41 -8.79 -0.47
CA ASN A 94 3.22 -9.90 -0.95
C ASN A 94 2.38 -10.74 -1.91
N LEU A 95 2.96 -11.16 -3.04
CA LEU A 95 2.31 -11.95 -4.07
C LEU A 95 3.03 -13.29 -4.21
N LEU A 96 2.31 -14.37 -3.92
CA LEU A 96 2.81 -15.74 -3.98
C LEU A 96 2.17 -16.47 -5.15
N ALA A 97 2.95 -17.30 -5.83
CA ALA A 97 2.49 -18.22 -6.88
C ALA A 97 2.68 -19.68 -6.44
N THR A 98 1.70 -20.52 -6.68
CA THR A 98 1.79 -21.95 -6.38
C THR A 98 1.19 -22.75 -7.55
N PRO A 99 1.99 -23.58 -8.23
CA PRO A 99 3.44 -23.69 -8.14
C PRO A 99 4.18 -22.49 -8.73
N GLU A 100 5.46 -22.29 -8.36
CA GLU A 100 6.32 -21.23 -8.90
C GLU A 100 6.85 -21.54 -10.32
N GLY A 101 6.67 -22.76 -10.77
CA GLY A 101 7.05 -23.21 -12.10
C GLY A 101 6.24 -24.41 -12.58
N LEU A 102 6.17 -24.60 -13.90
CA LEU A 102 5.43 -25.67 -14.56
C LEU A 102 6.30 -26.38 -15.59
N GLU A 103 6.19 -27.68 -15.65
CA GLU A 103 6.67 -28.53 -16.76
C GLU A 103 5.47 -28.83 -17.69
N GLY A 104 5.25 -27.98 -18.69
CA GLY A 104 4.10 -28.03 -19.59
C GLY A 104 2.97 -27.07 -19.20
N ALA A 105 1.82 -27.21 -19.88
CA ALA A 105 0.62 -26.43 -19.52
C ALA A 105 0.12 -26.78 -18.12
N GLY A 106 -0.38 -25.80 -17.40
CA GLY A 106 -0.91 -26.04 -16.07
C GLY A 106 -1.61 -24.84 -15.47
N SER A 107 -2.14 -25.07 -14.26
CA SER A 107 -2.81 -24.04 -13.47
C SER A 107 -1.93 -23.58 -12.33
N VAL A 108 -1.93 -22.28 -12.05
CA VAL A 108 -1.21 -21.64 -10.95
C VAL A 108 -2.22 -20.87 -10.10
N THR A 109 -2.08 -20.98 -8.79
CA THR A 109 -2.79 -20.13 -7.85
C THR A 109 -1.90 -18.99 -7.42
N LEU A 110 -2.38 -17.76 -7.60
CA LEU A 110 -1.77 -16.56 -7.07
C LEU A 110 -2.49 -16.18 -5.78
N LYS A 111 -1.73 -15.88 -4.73
CA LYS A 111 -2.28 -15.42 -3.44
C LYS A 111 -1.62 -14.09 -3.05
N VAL A 112 -2.47 -13.10 -2.73
CA VAL A 112 -2.01 -11.83 -2.18
C VAL A 112 -2.09 -11.88 -0.66
N LEU A 113 -1.01 -11.48 -0.01
CA LEU A 113 -0.98 -11.20 1.42
C LEU A 113 -0.93 -9.68 1.60
N LYS A 114 -1.79 -9.17 2.47
CA LYS A 114 -1.97 -7.74 2.76
C LYS A 114 -1.45 -7.45 4.17
N GLN A 115 -0.65 -6.40 4.32
CA GLN A 115 -0.23 -5.88 5.61
C GLN A 115 -0.56 -4.39 5.69
N GLY A 116 -1.25 -3.96 6.75
CA GLY A 116 -1.73 -2.59 6.90
C GLY A 116 -2.83 -2.19 5.92
N ILE A 117 -3.49 -3.16 5.27
CA ILE A 117 -4.59 -2.96 4.31
C ILE A 117 -5.80 -3.74 4.83
N SER A 118 -6.98 -3.10 4.87
CA SER A 118 -8.23 -3.79 5.21
C SER A 118 -8.50 -4.96 4.25
N ALA A 119 -9.12 -6.03 4.77
CA ALA A 119 -9.49 -7.20 3.96
C ALA A 119 -10.40 -6.82 2.78
N ASP A 120 -11.27 -5.82 2.97
CA ASP A 120 -12.26 -5.39 1.98
C ASP A 120 -11.67 -4.49 0.88
N GLU A 121 -10.47 -3.96 1.08
CA GLU A 121 -9.82 -3.10 0.09
C GLU A 121 -9.40 -3.89 -1.15
N PRO A 122 -9.74 -3.41 -2.36
CA PRO A 122 -9.45 -4.11 -3.59
C PRO A 122 -7.96 -4.09 -3.93
N VAL A 123 -7.48 -5.23 -4.41
CA VAL A 123 -6.15 -5.36 -5.02
C VAL A 123 -6.33 -5.86 -6.44
N ASP A 124 -5.64 -5.22 -7.38
CA ASP A 124 -5.61 -5.61 -8.78
C ASP A 124 -4.39 -6.48 -9.07
N ILE A 125 -4.56 -7.53 -9.88
CA ILE A 125 -3.45 -8.32 -10.41
C ILE A 125 -3.42 -8.20 -11.93
N THR A 126 -2.21 -8.02 -12.46
CA THR A 126 -1.93 -8.01 -13.88
C THR A 126 -0.85 -9.01 -14.24
N CYS A 127 -0.86 -9.48 -15.50
CA CYS A 127 0.20 -10.29 -16.09
C CYS A 127 0.88 -9.48 -17.19
N ASN A 128 2.19 -9.68 -17.37
CA ASN A 128 2.94 -9.10 -18.50
C ASN A 128 2.56 -9.66 -19.87
N ASP A 129 1.70 -10.67 -19.90
CA ASP A 129 1.11 -11.24 -21.11
C ASP A 129 -0.41 -11.03 -21.07
N SER A 130 -0.93 -10.16 -21.95
CA SER A 130 -2.35 -9.81 -22.01
C SER A 130 -3.25 -10.95 -22.50
N SER A 131 -2.69 -12.02 -23.08
CA SER A 131 -3.45 -13.22 -23.47
C SER A 131 -3.82 -14.11 -22.27
N ILE A 132 -3.21 -13.86 -21.11
CA ILE A 132 -3.45 -14.65 -19.90
C ILE A 132 -4.62 -14.07 -19.13
N THR A 133 -5.63 -14.92 -18.88
CA THR A 133 -6.81 -14.56 -18.10
C THR A 133 -6.62 -14.95 -16.64
N LEU A 134 -6.83 -13.96 -15.75
CA LEU A 134 -6.82 -14.16 -14.31
C LEU A 134 -8.27 -14.31 -13.82
N VAL A 135 -8.55 -15.38 -13.09
CA VAL A 135 -9.88 -15.66 -12.50
C VAL A 135 -9.80 -15.41 -11.00
N LYS A 136 -10.43 -14.33 -10.54
CA LYS A 136 -10.48 -14.00 -9.10
C LYS A 136 -11.30 -15.04 -8.35
N LYS A 137 -10.80 -15.45 -7.20
CA LYS A 137 -11.43 -16.35 -6.22
C LYS A 137 -11.63 -15.59 -4.90
N GLU A 138 -12.15 -16.26 -3.91
CA GLU A 138 -12.26 -15.74 -2.55
C GLU A 138 -10.88 -15.61 -1.88
N ASN A 139 -10.82 -14.88 -0.76
CA ASN A 139 -9.64 -14.74 0.09
C ASN A 139 -8.37 -14.24 -0.63
N ASP A 140 -8.53 -13.23 -1.48
CA ASP A 140 -7.43 -12.61 -2.25
C ASP A 140 -6.59 -13.63 -3.03
N GLN A 141 -7.27 -14.57 -3.67
CA GLN A 141 -6.68 -15.56 -4.55
C GLN A 141 -7.14 -15.39 -5.99
N TRP A 142 -6.30 -15.78 -6.94
CA TRP A 142 -6.60 -15.86 -8.37
C TRP A 142 -6.07 -17.17 -8.91
N THR A 143 -6.78 -17.71 -9.89
CA THR A 143 -6.32 -18.86 -10.65
C THR A 143 -6.00 -18.42 -12.07
N VAL A 144 -4.90 -18.93 -12.59
CA VAL A 144 -4.45 -18.66 -13.95
C VAL A 144 -4.04 -19.94 -14.61
N SER A 145 -4.44 -20.13 -15.88
CA SER A 145 -4.01 -21.25 -16.72
C SER A 145 -2.92 -20.79 -17.66
N LEU A 146 -1.77 -21.45 -17.62
CA LEU A 146 -0.60 -21.13 -18.44
C LEU A 146 -0.42 -22.19 -19.54
N PRO A 147 -0.12 -21.79 -20.79
CA PRO A 147 0.04 -22.71 -21.90
C PRO A 147 1.37 -23.47 -21.85
N ASN A 148 1.44 -24.60 -22.59
CA ASN A 148 2.68 -25.38 -22.79
C ASN A 148 3.65 -24.63 -23.71
N LYS A 149 4.30 -23.61 -23.18
CA LYS A 149 5.26 -22.79 -23.93
C LYS A 149 6.34 -22.31 -22.99
N THR A 150 7.60 -22.50 -23.33
CA THR A 150 8.72 -21.99 -22.54
C THR A 150 8.66 -20.46 -22.46
N LYS A 151 8.28 -19.97 -21.30
CA LYS A 151 8.14 -18.54 -21.02
C LYS A 151 8.11 -18.27 -19.50
N THR A 152 8.64 -17.13 -19.09
CA THR A 152 8.46 -16.58 -17.75
C THR A 152 7.35 -15.53 -17.78
N TYR A 153 6.34 -15.74 -16.95
CA TYR A 153 5.23 -14.83 -16.72
C TYR A 153 5.48 -14.02 -15.46
N LEU A 154 5.37 -12.68 -15.57
CA LEU A 154 5.46 -11.76 -14.45
C LEU A 154 4.05 -11.34 -14.05
N PHE A 155 3.69 -11.60 -12.81
CA PHE A 155 2.44 -11.14 -12.19
C PHE A 155 2.75 -9.99 -11.25
N THR A 156 1.91 -8.96 -11.29
CA THR A 156 2.04 -7.79 -10.43
C THR A 156 0.71 -7.54 -9.71
N ALA A 157 0.75 -7.54 -8.38
CA ALA A 157 -0.33 -7.10 -7.54
C ALA A 157 -0.17 -5.62 -7.21
N ARG A 158 -1.27 -4.86 -7.19
CA ARG A 158 -1.29 -3.45 -6.88
C ARG A 158 -2.46 -3.09 -5.99
N TYR A 159 -2.16 -2.40 -4.91
CA TYR A 159 -3.09 -1.62 -4.10
C TYR A 159 -2.88 -0.14 -4.41
N ASN A 160 -3.91 0.58 -4.80
CA ASN A 160 -3.79 1.98 -5.20
C ASN A 160 -3.70 2.94 -4.01
N GLY A 161 -4.01 2.45 -2.80
CA GLY A 161 -4.18 3.29 -1.62
C GLY A 161 -5.52 4.01 -1.63
N ASN A 162 -5.76 4.79 -0.58
CA ASN A 162 -6.92 5.65 -0.43
C ASN A 162 -6.54 6.96 0.27
N ALA A 163 -7.50 7.68 0.88
CA ALA A 163 -7.23 8.93 1.59
C ALA A 163 -6.19 8.75 2.70
N ASN A 164 -6.28 7.66 3.48
CA ASN A 164 -5.52 7.42 4.70
C ASN A 164 -4.37 6.40 4.57
N TYR A 165 -4.37 5.61 3.50
CA TYR A 165 -3.39 4.55 3.27
C TYR A 165 -2.58 4.80 1.99
N ALA A 166 -1.28 4.58 2.06
CA ALA A 166 -0.40 4.63 0.90
C ALA A 166 -0.65 3.43 -0.02
N GLY A 167 -0.41 3.59 -1.32
CA GLY A 167 -0.45 2.47 -2.27
C GLY A 167 0.79 1.59 -2.14
N SER A 168 0.65 0.30 -2.51
CA SER A 168 1.74 -0.68 -2.52
C SER A 168 1.68 -1.62 -3.72
N LYS A 169 2.80 -2.29 -4.00
CA LYS A 169 2.94 -3.23 -5.11
C LYS A 169 3.77 -4.43 -4.69
N ALA A 170 3.43 -5.60 -5.27
CA ALA A 170 4.23 -6.80 -5.17
C ALA A 170 4.25 -7.51 -6.52
N ALA A 171 5.27 -8.33 -6.77
CA ALA A 171 5.36 -9.11 -8.00
C ALA A 171 5.90 -10.51 -7.72
N CYS A 172 5.49 -11.47 -8.53
CA CYS A 172 6.06 -12.80 -8.58
C CYS A 172 6.22 -13.27 -10.01
N GLN A 173 7.06 -14.28 -10.20
CA GLN A 173 7.31 -14.88 -11.51
C GLN A 173 6.92 -16.35 -11.49
N VAL A 174 6.39 -16.82 -12.61
CA VAL A 174 6.14 -18.24 -12.87
C VAL A 174 6.80 -18.61 -14.19
N THR A 175 7.69 -19.60 -14.17
CA THR A 175 8.36 -20.08 -15.37
C THR A 175 7.70 -21.38 -15.82
N VAL A 176 7.22 -21.39 -17.07
CA VAL A 176 6.77 -22.60 -17.75
C VAL A 176 7.91 -23.09 -18.62
N LYS A 177 8.24 -24.36 -18.52
CA LYS A 177 9.10 -25.09 -19.45
C LYS A 177 8.24 -25.96 -20.35
N GLU A 178 8.41 -25.85 -21.64
CA GLU A 178 7.65 -26.66 -22.60
C GLU A 178 7.94 -28.14 -22.40
N LYS A 179 6.88 -28.91 -22.19
CA LYS A 179 6.94 -30.38 -22.21
C LYS A 179 6.78 -30.87 -23.63
N LYS A 180 7.84 -31.40 -24.21
CA LYS A 180 7.78 -32.04 -25.56
C LYS A 180 6.94 -33.31 -25.44
N SER A 181 5.95 -33.48 -26.33
CA SER A 181 5.28 -34.76 -26.52
C SER A 181 6.33 -35.79 -26.97
N GLN A 182 6.57 -36.80 -26.14
CA GLN A 182 7.22 -37.99 -26.65
C GLN A 182 6.24 -38.67 -27.64
N THR A 183 6.38 -38.36 -28.92
CA THR A 183 5.80 -39.18 -29.94
C THR A 183 6.54 -40.50 -29.84
N GLY A 184 5.90 -41.50 -29.26
CA GLY A 184 6.43 -42.85 -29.24
C GLY A 184 6.61 -43.33 -30.68
N GLY A 185 7.84 -43.23 -31.16
CA GLY A 185 8.26 -43.94 -32.33
C GLY A 185 8.26 -45.43 -31.99
N GLY A 186 7.09 -46.04 -31.97
CA GLY A 186 6.99 -47.46 -32.07
C GLY A 186 7.51 -47.87 -33.42
N THR A 187 8.77 -48.30 -33.50
CA THR A 187 9.28 -49.00 -34.66
C THR A 187 8.43 -50.26 -34.77
N LEU A 188 7.49 -50.27 -35.71
CA LEU A 188 6.81 -51.49 -36.12
C LEU A 188 7.89 -52.40 -36.68
N ILE A 189 8.31 -53.40 -35.89
CA ILE A 189 9.09 -54.49 -36.43
C ILE A 189 8.16 -55.21 -37.39
N PRO A 190 8.51 -55.30 -38.71
CA PRO A 190 7.71 -56.09 -39.64
C PRO A 190 7.69 -57.55 -39.18
N PRO A 191 6.57 -58.25 -39.35
CA PRO A 191 6.53 -59.69 -39.01
C PRO A 191 7.56 -60.46 -39.86
N GLU A 192 8.38 -61.25 -39.18
CA GLU A 192 9.31 -62.16 -39.83
C GLU A 192 8.56 -63.06 -40.82
N LYS A 193 9.07 -63.10 -42.07
CA LYS A 193 8.59 -64.01 -43.12
C LYS A 193 8.88 -65.44 -42.70
N PRO A 194 7.90 -66.39 -42.74
CA PRO A 194 8.14 -67.77 -42.37
C PRO A 194 9.16 -68.38 -43.33
N THR A 195 10.16 -69.03 -42.73
CA THR A 195 11.19 -69.81 -43.44
C THR A 195 10.52 -71.03 -44.11
N PRO A 196 10.80 -71.35 -45.37
CA PRO A 196 10.28 -72.55 -46.02
C PRO A 196 10.87 -73.80 -45.32
N GLU A 197 10.00 -74.77 -45.04
CA GLU A 197 10.40 -76.11 -44.54
C GLU A 197 11.14 -76.82 -45.68
N GLU A 198 12.29 -77.41 -45.34
CA GLU A 198 13.11 -78.24 -46.15
C GLU A 198 12.44 -79.62 -46.31
N PRO A 199 12.35 -80.20 -47.52
CA PRO A 199 11.72 -81.54 -47.75
C PRO A 199 12.60 -82.63 -47.21
N THR A 200 11.99 -83.53 -46.38
CA THR A 200 12.58 -84.80 -45.88
C THR A 200 12.87 -85.77 -47.05
N PRO A 201 14.04 -86.33 -47.11
CA PRO A 201 14.33 -87.39 -48.12
C PRO A 201 13.73 -88.75 -47.60
N GLU A 202 13.21 -89.52 -48.60
CA GLU A 202 12.78 -90.95 -48.44
C GLU A 202 13.92 -91.88 -48.06
#